data_589675f631464b7ef7e59991c8a67870
#
_entry.id   589675f631464b7ef7e59991c8a67870
#
_cell.length_a   1.000
_cell.length_b   1.000
_cell.length_c   1.000
_cell.angle_alpha   90.00
_cell.angle_beta   90.00
_cell.angle_gamma   90.00
#
_symmetry.space_group_name_H-M   'P 1'
#
loop_
_entity.id
_entity.type
_entity.pdbx_description
1 polymer ?
#
loop_
_entity_poly.entity_id
_entity_poly.type
_entity_poly.pdbx_seq_one_letter_code
_entity_poly.pdbx_strand_id
1 'polypeptide(L)'
;MFVKKDGSMRMCIHYWNLNAMTVKNKYPLLRIDDLLDQLRNAKFFSKIDLQSGYHQMNIRTEDIPKTASLTRYGQYEFTVVSFGLTNALAYFMDMMNMVFMEELNKFVVVFIDNILLYSATVEEHE
;
A
#
# COMPACT_ATOMS: atom_id res chain seq x y z
N MET A 1 -16.55 8.69 -4.74
CA MET A 1 -16.61 7.22 -4.56
C MET A 1 -16.24 6.57 -5.88
N PHE A 2 -15.37 5.57 -5.88
CA PHE A 2 -14.95 4.88 -7.10
C PHE A 2 -15.46 3.44 -7.10
N VAL A 3 -15.87 2.96 -8.27
CA VAL A 3 -16.25 1.55 -8.46
C VAL A 3 -15.02 0.76 -8.88
N LYS A 4 -14.73 -0.32 -8.19
CA LYS A 4 -13.65 -1.25 -8.57
C LYS A 4 -14.08 -2.12 -9.75
N LYS A 5 -13.11 -2.81 -10.37
CA LYS A 5 -13.38 -3.74 -11.48
C LYS A 5 -14.33 -4.89 -11.10
N ASP A 6 -14.35 -5.27 -9.83
CA ASP A 6 -15.25 -6.30 -9.29
C ASP A 6 -16.66 -5.80 -8.96
N GLY A 7 -16.97 -4.53 -9.26
CA GLY A 7 -18.25 -3.90 -8.96
C GLY A 7 -18.40 -3.37 -7.54
N SER A 8 -17.44 -3.62 -6.65
CA SER A 8 -17.48 -3.08 -5.30
C SER A 8 -17.18 -1.58 -5.27
N MET A 9 -17.69 -0.90 -4.25
CA MET A 9 -17.49 0.54 -4.08
C MET A 9 -16.26 0.80 -3.19
N ARG A 10 -15.43 1.76 -3.61
CA ARG A 10 -14.31 2.27 -2.79
C ARG A 10 -14.57 3.73 -2.46
N MET A 11 -14.60 4.05 -1.17
CA MET A 11 -14.66 5.44 -0.73
C MET A 11 -13.27 6.06 -0.82
N CYS A 12 -13.18 7.20 -1.49
CA CYS A 12 -11.96 8.00 -1.56
C CYS A 12 -12.31 9.45 -1.26
N ILE A 13 -11.56 10.07 -0.38
CA ILE A 13 -11.72 11.48 -0.02
C ILE A 13 -10.63 12.28 -0.72
N HIS A 14 -11.02 13.42 -1.28
CA HIS A 14 -10.09 14.35 -1.91
C HIS A 14 -9.48 15.30 -0.87
N TYR A 15 -8.26 15.00 -0.43
CA TYR A 15 -7.52 15.82 0.53
C TYR A 15 -6.62 16.86 -0.17
N TRP A 16 -7.15 17.63 -1.10
CA TRP A 16 -6.34 18.55 -1.91
C TRP A 16 -5.52 19.52 -1.06
N ASN A 17 -6.15 20.19 -0.12
CA ASN A 17 -5.46 21.16 0.75
C ASN A 17 -4.46 20.48 1.67
N LEU A 18 -4.84 19.39 2.31
CA LEU A 18 -3.95 18.62 3.18
C LEU A 18 -2.75 18.08 2.39
N ASN A 19 -2.98 17.50 1.21
CA ASN A 19 -1.93 16.98 0.35
C ASN A 19 -0.99 18.07 -0.15
N ALA A 20 -1.50 19.28 -0.42
CA ALA A 20 -0.69 20.42 -0.83
C ALA A 20 0.27 20.88 0.27
N MET A 21 -0.13 20.79 1.53
CA MET A 21 0.68 21.15 2.69
C MET A 21 1.58 20.01 3.20
N THR A 22 1.31 18.78 2.79
CA THR A 22 2.06 17.60 3.22
C THR A 22 3.40 17.55 2.50
N VAL A 23 4.49 17.35 3.25
CA VAL A 23 5.80 17.06 2.66
C VAL A 23 5.74 15.69 2.00
N LYS A 24 5.93 15.66 0.68
CA LYS A 24 5.83 14.42 -0.09
C LYS A 24 7.01 13.49 0.22
N ASN A 25 6.69 12.28 0.59
CA ASN A 25 7.69 11.23 0.76
C ASN A 25 8.16 10.77 -0.61
N LYS A 26 9.48 10.82 -0.84
CA LYS A 26 10.13 10.37 -2.08
C LYS A 26 10.56 8.91 -2.00
N TYR A 27 9.76 8.06 -1.39
CA TYR A 27 10.06 6.64 -1.27
C TYR A 27 10.25 6.02 -2.66
N PRO A 28 11.38 5.36 -2.94
CA PRO A 28 11.64 4.79 -4.25
C PRO A 28 10.72 3.61 -4.51
N LEU A 29 9.93 3.69 -5.58
CA LEU A 29 9.15 2.56 -6.08
C LEU A 29 10.06 1.64 -6.89
N LEU A 30 9.84 0.34 -6.76
CA LEU A 30 10.55 -0.66 -7.55
C LEU A 30 10.21 -0.45 -9.04
N ARG A 31 11.25 -0.36 -9.87
CA ARG A 31 11.07 -0.23 -11.31
C ARG A 31 10.68 -1.57 -11.92
N ILE A 32 9.86 -1.55 -12.97
CA ILE A 32 9.41 -2.77 -13.65
C ILE A 32 10.60 -3.57 -14.17
N ASP A 33 11.61 -2.92 -14.72
CA ASP A 33 12.82 -3.56 -15.24
C ASP A 33 13.58 -4.31 -14.14
N ASP A 34 13.75 -3.67 -12.97
CA ASP A 34 14.41 -4.28 -11.80
C ASP A 34 13.61 -5.47 -11.28
N LEU A 35 12.28 -5.37 -11.29
CA LEU A 35 11.39 -6.47 -10.91
C LEU A 35 11.54 -7.66 -11.87
N LEU A 36 11.56 -7.43 -13.17
CA LEU A 36 11.72 -8.49 -14.17
C LEU A 36 13.09 -9.16 -14.06
N ASP A 37 14.16 -8.41 -13.81
CA ASP A 37 15.49 -8.95 -13.59
C ASP A 37 15.53 -9.83 -12.34
N GLN A 38 14.89 -9.41 -11.27
CA GLN A 38 14.81 -10.16 -10.02
C GLN A 38 14.05 -11.48 -10.18
N LEU A 39 13.01 -11.49 -11.02
CA LEU A 39 12.16 -12.67 -11.28
C LEU A 39 12.66 -13.58 -12.40
N ARG A 40 13.77 -13.23 -13.05
CA ARG A 40 14.27 -13.91 -14.28
C ARG A 40 14.38 -15.43 -14.16
N ASN A 41 14.85 -15.94 -13.04
CA ASN A 41 15.08 -17.38 -12.82
C ASN A 41 13.94 -18.05 -12.05
N ALA A 42 12.90 -17.30 -11.69
CA ALA A 42 11.77 -17.85 -10.96
C ALA A 42 10.81 -18.60 -11.91
N LYS A 43 10.26 -19.70 -11.43
CA LYS A 43 9.30 -20.53 -12.17
C LYS A 43 7.97 -20.65 -11.44
N PHE A 44 7.98 -20.48 -10.14
CA PHE A 44 6.79 -20.61 -9.29
C PHE A 44 6.50 -19.27 -8.61
N PHE A 45 5.24 -18.87 -8.61
CA PHE A 45 4.80 -17.58 -8.10
C PHE A 45 3.54 -17.75 -7.26
N SER A 46 3.50 -17.07 -6.13
CA SER A 46 2.29 -16.87 -5.34
C SER A 46 2.08 -15.40 -5.11
N LYS A 47 0.87 -14.93 -5.30
CA LYS A 47 0.49 -13.54 -5.09
C LYS A 47 -0.47 -13.45 -3.90
N ILE A 48 -0.14 -12.58 -2.96
CA ILE A 48 -0.99 -12.28 -1.82
C ILE A 48 -1.47 -10.83 -1.97
N ASP A 49 -2.76 -10.65 -2.06
CA ASP A 49 -3.39 -9.33 -2.06
C ASP A 49 -3.82 -8.99 -0.63
N LEU A 50 -3.32 -7.88 -0.10
CA LEU A 50 -3.72 -7.42 1.22
C LEU A 50 -5.08 -6.75 1.16
N GLN A 51 -6.05 -7.37 1.81
CA GLN A 51 -7.39 -6.81 1.90
C GLN A 51 -7.38 -5.57 2.79
N SER A 52 -7.79 -4.41 2.21
CA SER A 52 -7.87 -3.15 2.94
C SER A 52 -6.56 -2.77 3.64
N GLY A 53 -5.42 -2.98 2.97
CA GLY A 53 -4.09 -2.81 3.57
C GLY A 53 -3.88 -1.44 4.23
N TYR A 54 -4.33 -0.35 3.59
CA TYR A 54 -4.23 0.99 4.18
C TYR A 54 -5.02 1.13 5.46
N HIS A 55 -6.19 0.53 5.57
CA HIS A 55 -7.03 0.59 6.75
C HIS A 55 -6.49 -0.23 7.93
N GLN A 56 -5.41 -0.98 7.74
CA GLN A 56 -4.68 -1.65 8.82
C GLN A 56 -3.61 -0.78 9.46
N MET A 57 -3.34 0.39 8.90
CA MET A 57 -2.37 1.35 9.43
C MET A 57 -3.07 2.45 10.23
N ASN A 58 -2.67 2.64 11.47
CA ASN A 58 -3.23 3.68 12.34
C ASN A 58 -2.61 5.04 12.05
N ILE A 59 -3.43 6.09 12.13
CA ILE A 59 -2.98 7.47 12.09
C ILE A 59 -2.59 7.90 13.50
N ARG A 60 -1.53 8.70 13.63
CA ARG A 60 -1.16 9.30 14.92
C ARG A 60 -2.34 10.10 15.46
N THR A 61 -2.57 10.02 16.78
CA THR A 61 -3.70 10.68 17.43
C THR A 61 -3.75 12.19 17.14
N GLU A 62 -2.59 12.85 17.14
CA GLU A 62 -2.49 14.29 16.85
C GLU A 62 -2.80 14.63 15.38
N ASP A 63 -2.73 13.68 14.48
CA ASP A 63 -2.98 13.88 13.04
C ASP A 63 -4.40 13.50 12.62
N ILE A 64 -5.15 12.80 13.46
CA ILE A 64 -6.55 12.39 13.18
C ILE A 64 -7.43 13.57 12.76
N PRO A 65 -7.42 14.73 13.45
CA PRO A 65 -8.24 15.87 13.07
C PRO A 65 -7.95 16.41 11.66
N LYS A 66 -6.73 16.20 11.15
CA LYS A 66 -6.36 16.62 9.79
C LYS A 66 -7.12 15.87 8.70
N THR A 67 -7.66 14.70 9.03
CA THR A 67 -8.43 13.86 8.11
C THR A 67 -9.92 14.18 8.08
N ALA A 68 -10.34 15.19 8.83
CA ALA A 68 -11.74 15.55 8.96
C ALA A 68 -12.41 15.83 7.62
N SER A 69 -13.56 15.25 7.42
CA SER A 69 -14.41 15.48 6.25
C SER A 69 -15.83 15.82 6.70
N LEU A 70 -16.41 16.84 6.05
CA LEU A 70 -17.77 17.30 6.34
C LEU A 70 -18.75 16.65 5.36
N THR A 71 -19.79 16.05 5.91
CA THR A 71 -20.91 15.48 5.12
C THR A 71 -22.21 16.14 5.57
N ARG A 72 -23.28 15.86 4.85
CA ARG A 72 -24.64 16.30 5.26
C ARG A 72 -25.09 15.71 6.59
N TYR A 73 -24.46 14.63 7.05
CA TYR A 73 -24.81 13.93 8.29
C TYR A 73 -23.88 14.26 9.45
N GLY A 74 -22.81 15.02 9.23
CA GLY A 74 -21.88 15.43 10.26
C GLY A 74 -20.44 15.44 9.79
N GLN A 75 -19.56 15.70 10.73
CA GLN A 75 -18.12 15.68 10.54
C GLN A 75 -17.56 14.32 10.98
N TYR A 76 -16.74 13.74 10.15
CA TYR A 76 -16.10 12.45 10.39
C TYR A 76 -14.59 12.57 10.23
N GLU A 77 -13.86 11.82 11.03
CA GLU A 77 -12.40 11.76 11.01
C GLU A 77 -11.97 10.29 10.84
N PHE A 78 -10.76 10.07 10.31
CA PHE A 78 -10.20 8.73 10.15
C PHE A 78 -9.18 8.44 11.23
N THR A 79 -9.31 7.29 11.88
CA THR A 79 -8.31 6.73 12.81
C THR A 79 -7.28 5.87 12.08
N VAL A 80 -7.60 5.43 10.87
CA VAL A 80 -6.74 4.61 10.02
C VAL A 80 -6.46 5.32 8.69
N VAL A 81 -5.35 4.98 8.06
CA VAL A 81 -4.96 5.57 6.77
C VAL A 81 -6.01 5.28 5.72
N SER A 82 -6.45 6.32 5.02
CA SER A 82 -7.46 6.24 3.96
C SER A 82 -6.86 6.51 2.59
N PHE A 83 -7.58 6.10 1.56
CA PHE A 83 -7.26 6.48 0.19
C PHE A 83 -7.38 8.00 0.01
N GLY A 84 -6.49 8.56 -0.79
CA GLY A 84 -6.46 10.00 -1.08
C GLY A 84 -5.37 10.78 -0.34
N LEU A 85 -4.75 10.22 0.69
CA LEU A 85 -3.60 10.82 1.36
C LEU A 85 -2.32 10.64 0.52
N THR A 86 -1.57 11.71 0.33
CA THR A 86 -0.38 11.74 -0.55
C THR A 86 0.67 10.70 -0.18
N ASN A 87 0.95 10.52 1.11
CA ASN A 87 2.02 9.63 1.58
C ASN A 87 1.54 8.23 1.97
N ALA A 88 0.27 7.90 1.75
CA ALA A 88 -0.27 6.60 2.15
C ALA A 88 0.47 5.43 1.51
N LEU A 89 0.68 5.48 0.20
CA LEU A 89 1.40 4.44 -0.54
C LEU A 89 2.84 4.29 -0.06
N ALA A 90 3.57 5.39 0.07
CA ALA A 90 4.96 5.38 0.51
C ALA A 90 5.11 4.79 1.91
N TYR A 91 4.26 5.19 2.83
CA TYR A 91 4.26 4.67 4.20
C TYR A 91 3.92 3.18 4.25
N PHE A 92 2.93 2.77 3.45
CA PHE A 92 2.55 1.36 3.34
C PHE A 92 3.70 0.49 2.81
N MET A 93 4.36 0.93 1.73
CA MET A 93 5.51 0.24 1.14
C MET A 93 6.68 0.14 2.12
N ASP A 94 6.98 1.22 2.83
CA ASP A 94 8.05 1.24 3.83
C ASP A 94 7.77 0.24 4.95
N MET A 95 6.56 0.25 5.49
CA MET A 95 6.13 -0.68 6.52
C MET A 95 6.22 -2.14 6.06
N MET A 96 5.75 -2.45 4.84
CA MET A 96 5.80 -3.80 4.29
C MET A 96 7.24 -4.26 4.04
N ASN A 97 8.11 -3.38 3.56
CA ASN A 97 9.52 -3.68 3.39
C ASN A 97 10.23 -3.94 4.73
N MET A 98 9.85 -3.25 5.79
CA MET A 98 10.35 -3.54 7.14
C MET A 98 9.92 -4.91 7.64
N VAL A 99 8.65 -5.28 7.41
CA VAL A 99 8.11 -6.59 7.83
C VAL A 99 8.84 -7.74 7.13
N PHE A 100 9.16 -7.59 5.85
CA PHE A 100 9.80 -8.62 5.03
C PHE A 100 11.29 -8.37 4.79
N MET A 101 11.95 -7.57 5.62
CA MET A 101 13.34 -7.13 5.39
C MET A 101 14.32 -8.30 5.14
N GLU A 102 14.15 -9.41 5.85
CA GLU A 102 15.03 -10.57 5.71
C GLU A 102 14.77 -11.37 4.44
N GLU A 103 13.53 -11.34 3.93
CA GLU A 103 13.08 -12.10 2.77
C GLU A 103 13.15 -11.32 1.46
N LEU A 104 13.24 -9.98 1.54
CA LEU A 104 13.35 -9.13 0.36
C LEU A 104 14.55 -9.51 -0.49
N ASN A 105 14.35 -9.51 -1.81
CA ASN A 105 15.36 -9.87 -2.81
C ASN A 105 15.80 -11.33 -2.79
N LYS A 106 15.24 -12.16 -1.92
CA LYS A 106 15.46 -13.60 -1.89
C LYS A 106 14.30 -14.35 -2.56
N PHE A 107 13.10 -14.21 -2.00
CA PHE A 107 11.88 -14.85 -2.51
C PHE A 107 10.62 -14.00 -2.36
N VAL A 108 10.73 -12.78 -1.86
CA VAL A 108 9.61 -11.85 -1.65
C VAL A 108 9.85 -10.54 -2.36
N VAL A 109 8.83 -10.04 -3.04
CA VAL A 109 8.76 -8.68 -3.58
C VAL A 109 7.47 -8.06 -3.10
N VAL A 110 7.55 -6.85 -2.58
CA VAL A 110 6.39 -6.02 -2.23
C VAL A 110 6.20 -4.97 -3.31
N PHE A 111 5.03 -4.98 -3.95
CA PHE A 111 4.68 -4.01 -4.98
C PHE A 111 3.28 -3.46 -4.73
N ILE A 112 3.21 -2.18 -4.36
CA ILE A 112 1.98 -1.50 -3.96
C ILE A 112 1.32 -2.27 -2.81
N ASP A 113 0.13 -2.82 -2.97
CA ASP A 113 -0.60 -3.59 -1.97
C ASP A 113 -0.53 -5.12 -2.20
N ASN A 114 0.40 -5.54 -3.04
CA ASN A 114 0.62 -6.95 -3.39
C ASN A 114 1.94 -7.46 -2.83
N ILE A 115 1.92 -8.69 -2.33
CA ILE A 115 3.11 -9.42 -1.95
C ILE A 115 3.28 -10.56 -2.94
N LEU A 116 4.41 -10.59 -3.64
CA LEU A 116 4.75 -11.63 -4.59
C LEU A 116 5.83 -12.52 -4.00
N LEU A 117 5.51 -13.81 -3.86
CA LEU A 117 6.45 -14.86 -3.50
C LEU A 117 6.90 -15.56 -4.76
N TYR A 118 8.19 -15.82 -4.91
CA TYR A 118 8.75 -16.47 -6.07
C TYR A 118 9.86 -17.45 -5.70
N SER A 119 9.99 -18.51 -6.49
CA SER A 119 11.04 -19.50 -6.30
C SER A 119 11.40 -20.20 -7.63
N ALA A 120 12.57 -20.84 -7.67
CA ALA A 120 13.02 -21.60 -8.83
C ALA A 120 12.46 -23.04 -8.84
N THR A 121 12.17 -23.61 -7.68
CA THR A 121 11.67 -24.97 -7.50
C THR A 121 10.41 -25.03 -6.68
N VAL A 122 9.63 -26.11 -6.80
CA VAL A 122 8.40 -26.32 -6.01
C VAL A 122 8.73 -26.44 -4.52
N GLU A 123 9.81 -27.14 -4.18
CA GLU A 123 10.25 -27.36 -2.80
C GLU A 123 10.59 -26.07 -2.09
N GLU A 124 11.23 -25.12 -2.79
CA GLU A 124 11.51 -23.80 -2.25
C GLU A 124 10.26 -22.93 -2.07
N HIS A 125 9.21 -23.24 -2.83
CA HIS A 125 7.97 -22.46 -2.84
C HIS A 125 6.99 -22.88 -1.74
N GLU A 126 7.13 -24.05 -1.17
CA GLU A 126 6.26 -24.56 -0.10
C GLU A 126 6.44 -23.86 1.25
#